data_094d15e934f85681a20afe9f76eff9ce
#
_entry.id   094d15e934f85681a20afe9f76eff9ce
#
_cell.length_a   1.000
_cell.length_b   1.000
_cell.length_c   1.000
_cell.angle_alpha   90.00
_cell.angle_beta   90.00
_cell.angle_gamma   90.00
#
_symmetry.space_group_name_H-M   'P 1'
#
loop_
_entity.id
_entity.type
_entity.pdbx_description
1 polymer ?
#
loop_
_entity_poly.entity_id
_entity_poly.type
_entity_poly.pdbx_seq_one_letter_code
_entity_poly.pdbx_strand_id
1 'polypeptide(L)'
;MNVLAIGCHPDDVEIACAGTLSKCVKRGDKVVVAHLCNGSLGHVVIPPEELIPMRANEAREAGKLAGIEVIGGVFDDLDIYSDNAESRNKVVELIQYAQPDFIITHNPDDYMPDHTATAKLVFDAAFTATLPNWPSKTKKAAKLVPIYYMDTLAGV
;
A
#
# COMPACT_ATOMS: atom_id res chain seq x y z
N MET A 1 15.60 10.05 -0.40
CA MET A 1 15.26 8.65 -0.79
C MET A 1 13.82 8.60 -1.28
N ASN A 2 13.46 7.54 -1.99
CA ASN A 2 12.06 7.26 -2.33
C ASN A 2 11.54 6.22 -1.32
N VAL A 3 10.45 6.51 -0.66
CA VAL A 3 9.81 5.63 0.32
C VAL A 3 8.44 5.24 -0.20
N LEU A 4 8.14 3.95 -0.19
CA LEU A 4 6.82 3.43 -0.52
C LEU A 4 6.23 2.71 0.70
N ALA A 5 5.10 3.21 1.20
CA ALA A 5 4.33 2.49 2.21
C ALA A 5 3.06 1.93 1.55
N ILE A 6 2.82 0.63 1.72
CA ILE A 6 1.66 -0.07 1.16
C ILE A 6 0.85 -0.64 2.32
N GLY A 7 -0.30 -0.04 2.58
CA GLY A 7 -1.33 -0.57 3.47
C GLY A 7 -2.45 -1.25 2.71
N CYS A 8 -3.31 -1.94 3.41
CA CYS A 8 -4.51 -2.54 2.85
C CYS A 8 -5.62 -1.49 2.73
N HIS A 9 -6.16 -1.04 3.85
CA HIS A 9 -7.30 -0.12 3.90
C HIS A 9 -6.87 1.35 4.06
N PRO A 10 -7.71 2.31 3.67
CA PRO A 10 -7.46 3.73 3.92
C PRO A 10 -7.53 4.06 5.42
N ASP A 11 -6.44 4.05 6.13
CA ASP A 11 -6.10 4.39 7.52
C ASP A 11 -4.96 3.52 8.10
N ASP A 12 -4.71 2.34 7.57
CA ASP A 12 -3.70 1.41 8.11
C ASP A 12 -2.31 2.06 8.22
N VAL A 13 -1.87 2.71 7.15
CA VAL A 13 -0.56 3.38 7.09
C VAL A 13 -0.52 4.58 8.02
N GLU A 14 -1.62 5.31 8.09
CA GLU A 14 -1.78 6.48 8.96
C GLU A 14 -1.65 6.08 10.43
N ILE A 15 -2.33 5.02 10.83
CA ILE A 15 -2.29 4.53 12.21
C ILE A 15 -0.93 3.91 12.55
N ALA A 16 -0.41 3.05 11.67
CA ALA A 16 0.76 2.23 11.98
C ALA A 16 2.10 2.96 11.81
N CYS A 17 2.24 3.84 10.81
CA CYS A 17 3.55 4.40 10.50
C CYS A 17 3.59 5.88 10.04
N ALA A 18 2.48 6.65 10.14
CA ALA A 18 2.47 8.06 9.72
C ALA A 18 3.56 8.91 10.37
N GLY A 19 3.88 8.65 11.63
CA GLY A 19 4.97 9.36 12.32
C GLY A 19 6.34 9.12 11.69
N THR A 20 6.60 7.90 11.24
CA THR A 20 7.82 7.52 10.50
C THR A 20 7.85 8.19 9.13
N LEU A 21 6.75 8.13 8.40
CA LEU A 21 6.64 8.76 7.07
C LEU A 21 6.78 10.27 7.14
N SER A 22 6.20 10.93 8.15
CA SER A 22 6.37 12.36 8.40
C SER A 22 7.83 12.74 8.65
N LYS A 23 8.62 11.89 9.33
CA LYS A 23 10.07 12.09 9.49
C LYS A 23 10.81 11.96 8.16
N CYS A 24 10.39 11.01 7.29
CA CYS A 24 10.95 10.87 5.95
C CYS A 24 10.70 12.14 5.11
N VAL A 25 9.46 12.64 5.09
CA VAL A 25 9.11 13.90 4.40
C VAL A 25 9.95 15.08 4.92
N LYS A 26 10.06 15.24 6.25
CA LYS A 26 10.89 16.30 6.86
C LYS A 26 12.37 16.20 6.49
N ARG A 27 12.87 15.00 6.23
CA ARG A 27 14.24 14.75 5.75
C ARG A 27 14.42 15.09 4.26
N GLY A 28 13.34 15.33 3.53
CA GLY A 28 13.35 15.64 2.10
C GLY A 28 13.20 14.40 1.21
N ASP A 29 12.71 13.29 1.74
CA ASP A 29 12.42 12.08 0.97
C ASP A 29 11.12 12.26 0.16
N LYS A 30 11.05 11.63 -1.02
CA LYS A 30 9.79 11.43 -1.73
C LYS A 30 9.05 10.25 -1.09
N VAL A 31 7.86 10.50 -0.57
CA VAL A 31 7.03 9.46 0.08
C VAL A 31 5.78 9.24 -0.74
N VAL A 32 5.51 7.98 -1.06
CA VAL A 32 4.28 7.50 -1.68
C VAL A 32 3.61 6.52 -0.72
N VAL A 33 2.32 6.72 -0.48
CA VAL A 33 1.45 5.78 0.25
C VAL A 33 0.49 5.15 -0.74
N ALA A 34 0.33 3.85 -0.68
CA ALA A 34 -0.67 3.12 -1.45
C ALA A 34 -1.60 2.35 -0.50
N HIS A 35 -2.92 2.55 -0.64
CA HIS A 35 -3.94 1.71 -0.02
C HIS A 35 -4.48 0.76 -1.08
N LEU A 36 -4.29 -0.56 -0.90
CA LEU A 36 -4.67 -1.53 -1.94
C LEU A 36 -6.18 -1.70 -2.01
N CYS A 37 -6.87 -1.74 -0.87
CA CYS A 37 -8.33 -1.81 -0.79
C CYS A 37 -8.94 -0.41 -0.67
N ASN A 38 -10.22 -0.31 -1.00
CA ASN A 38 -10.96 0.96 -1.08
C ASN A 38 -11.73 1.32 0.20
N GLY A 39 -11.74 0.44 1.22
CA GLY A 39 -12.45 0.65 2.49
C GLY A 39 -13.96 0.47 2.39
N SER A 40 -14.46 -0.25 1.38
CA SER A 40 -15.89 -0.40 1.07
C SER A 40 -16.73 -1.04 2.18
N LEU A 41 -16.13 -1.88 3.01
CA LEU A 41 -16.81 -2.61 4.08
C LEU A 41 -16.52 -2.07 5.48
N GLY A 42 -15.79 -0.98 5.61
CA GLY A 42 -15.30 -0.44 6.89
C GLY A 42 -16.34 0.35 7.71
N HIS A 43 -17.63 0.36 7.35
CA HIS A 43 -18.65 1.12 8.09
C HIS A 43 -19.95 0.32 8.28
N VAL A 44 -20.59 0.47 9.46
CA VAL A 44 -21.80 -0.31 9.83
C VAL A 44 -23.11 0.27 9.30
N VAL A 45 -23.11 1.53 8.82
CA VAL A 45 -24.33 2.24 8.38
C VAL A 45 -24.19 2.77 6.95
N ILE A 46 -23.03 3.35 6.60
CA ILE A 46 -22.82 3.95 5.28
C ILE A 46 -22.59 2.81 4.28
N PRO A 47 -23.38 2.77 3.17
CA PRO A 47 -23.22 1.72 2.17
C PRO A 47 -21.94 1.93 1.34
N PRO A 48 -21.41 0.85 0.70
CA PRO A 48 -20.15 0.90 -0.04
C PRO A 48 -20.05 2.02 -1.09
N GLU A 49 -21.11 2.24 -1.85
CA GLU A 49 -21.15 3.25 -2.91
C GLU A 49 -20.98 4.70 -2.42
N GLU A 50 -21.35 4.97 -1.18
CA GLU A 50 -21.14 6.26 -0.53
C GLU A 50 -19.79 6.28 0.23
N LEU A 51 -19.41 5.16 0.84
CA LEU A 51 -18.21 5.05 1.66
C LEU A 51 -16.91 5.14 0.84
N ILE A 52 -16.84 4.46 -0.29
CA ILE A 52 -15.65 4.43 -1.15
C ILE A 52 -15.13 5.83 -1.50
N PRO A 53 -15.95 6.74 -2.08
CA PRO A 53 -15.47 8.08 -2.40
C PRO A 53 -15.13 8.91 -1.14
N MET A 54 -15.78 8.67 -0.02
CA MET A 54 -15.48 9.31 1.26
C MET A 54 -14.09 8.91 1.74
N ARG A 55 -13.80 7.62 1.86
CA ARG A 55 -12.50 7.08 2.29
C ARG A 55 -11.36 7.52 1.35
N ALA A 56 -11.61 7.49 0.05
CA ALA A 56 -10.63 7.98 -0.93
C ALA A 56 -10.33 9.49 -0.77
N ASN A 57 -11.32 10.29 -0.37
CA ASN A 57 -11.12 11.70 -0.09
C ASN A 57 -10.35 11.93 1.20
N GLU A 58 -10.70 11.22 2.28
CA GLU A 58 -10.01 11.29 3.58
C GLU A 58 -8.52 10.95 3.42
N ALA A 59 -8.18 9.86 2.73
CA ALA A 59 -6.81 9.47 2.46
C ALA A 59 -6.03 10.54 1.66
N ARG A 60 -6.67 11.15 0.64
CA ARG A 60 -6.02 12.25 -0.11
C ARG A 60 -5.78 13.49 0.74
N GLU A 61 -6.72 13.87 1.59
CA GLU A 61 -6.56 15.03 2.48
C GLU A 61 -5.47 14.76 3.54
N ALA A 62 -5.43 13.56 4.11
CA ALA A 62 -4.34 13.14 5.01
C ALA A 62 -2.98 13.24 4.31
N GLY A 63 -2.86 12.74 3.08
CA GLY A 63 -1.65 12.84 2.28
C GLY A 63 -1.23 14.30 2.02
N LYS A 64 -2.16 15.18 1.67
CA LYS A 64 -1.87 16.62 1.47
C LYS A 64 -1.32 17.26 2.74
N LEU A 65 -1.93 16.98 3.90
CA LEU A 65 -1.47 17.51 5.19
C LEU A 65 -0.05 17.02 5.52
N ALA A 66 0.28 15.79 5.17
CA ALA A 66 1.56 15.17 5.44
C ALA A 66 2.64 15.47 4.36
N GLY A 67 2.27 16.04 3.22
CA GLY A 67 3.18 16.22 2.08
C GLY A 67 3.51 14.90 1.37
N ILE A 68 2.58 13.95 1.35
CA ILE A 68 2.70 12.59 0.85
C ILE A 68 1.80 12.39 -0.36
N GLU A 69 2.30 11.73 -1.39
CA GLU A 69 1.49 11.28 -2.53
C GLU A 69 0.70 10.03 -2.13
N VAL A 70 -0.63 10.04 -2.33
CA VAL A 70 -1.51 8.91 -2.00
C VAL A 70 -2.12 8.30 -3.25
N ILE A 71 -2.03 6.98 -3.37
CA ILE A 71 -2.65 6.15 -4.39
C ILE A 71 -3.56 5.14 -3.68
N GLY A 72 -4.80 4.94 -4.13
CA GLY A 72 -5.71 4.05 -3.43
C GLY A 72 -6.79 3.40 -4.29
N GLY A 73 -7.47 2.43 -3.71
CA GLY A 73 -8.67 1.83 -4.29
C GLY A 73 -8.40 0.88 -5.45
N VAL A 74 -7.38 0.03 -5.34
CA VAL A 74 -7.01 -0.94 -6.38
C VAL A 74 -7.90 -2.17 -6.37
N PHE A 75 -8.42 -2.54 -5.18
CA PHE A 75 -9.31 -3.68 -4.92
C PHE A 75 -10.46 -3.27 -4.00
N ASP A 76 -11.52 -4.05 -3.99
CA ASP A 76 -12.55 -3.99 -2.95
C ASP A 76 -12.05 -4.72 -1.69
N ASP A 77 -12.61 -4.35 -0.52
CA ASP A 77 -12.31 -5.04 0.74
C ASP A 77 -12.70 -6.51 0.65
N LEU A 78 -11.86 -7.39 1.19
CA LEU A 78 -11.96 -8.85 1.12
C LEU A 78 -11.88 -9.46 -0.28
N ASP A 79 -11.57 -8.66 -1.32
CA ASP A 79 -11.34 -9.13 -2.70
C ASP A 79 -9.87 -8.97 -3.13
N ILE A 80 -8.95 -9.12 -2.18
CA ILE A 80 -7.50 -9.10 -2.41
C ILE A 80 -6.91 -10.49 -2.24
N TYR A 81 -6.25 -11.01 -3.29
CA TYR A 81 -5.69 -12.35 -3.32
C TYR A 81 -4.23 -12.33 -3.77
N SER A 82 -3.34 -12.91 -2.97
CA SER A 82 -1.90 -12.91 -3.24
C SER A 82 -1.47 -13.90 -4.34
N ASP A 83 -2.26 -14.93 -4.61
CA ASP A 83 -2.02 -15.93 -5.65
C ASP A 83 -2.54 -15.53 -7.04
N ASN A 84 -3.25 -14.40 -7.14
CA ASN A 84 -3.78 -13.88 -8.39
C ASN A 84 -2.69 -13.10 -9.16
N ALA A 85 -2.46 -13.48 -10.42
CA ALA A 85 -1.45 -12.84 -11.27
C ALA A 85 -1.79 -11.36 -11.60
N GLU A 86 -3.07 -11.04 -11.78
CA GLU A 86 -3.52 -9.68 -12.05
C GLU A 86 -3.27 -8.79 -10.83
N SER A 87 -3.62 -9.27 -9.63
CA SER A 87 -3.37 -8.57 -8.37
C SER A 87 -1.89 -8.29 -8.18
N ARG A 88 -1.04 -9.30 -8.43
CA ARG A 88 0.42 -9.12 -8.38
C ARG A 88 0.89 -8.07 -9.38
N ASN A 89 0.36 -8.07 -10.60
CA ASN A 89 0.78 -7.09 -11.62
C ASN A 89 0.43 -5.65 -11.22
N LYS A 90 -0.73 -5.42 -10.62
CA LYS A 90 -1.10 -4.08 -10.11
C LYS A 90 -0.10 -3.57 -9.06
N VAL A 91 0.33 -4.43 -8.13
CA VAL A 91 1.32 -4.04 -7.11
C VAL A 91 2.73 -3.91 -7.70
N VAL A 92 3.10 -4.74 -8.68
CA VAL A 92 4.35 -4.55 -9.45
C VAL A 92 4.38 -3.17 -10.11
N GLU A 93 3.29 -2.75 -10.74
CA GLU A 93 3.18 -1.44 -11.37
C GLU A 93 3.32 -0.29 -10.36
N LEU A 94 2.75 -0.42 -9.15
CA LEU A 94 2.94 0.55 -8.06
C LEU A 94 4.41 0.66 -7.63
N ILE A 95 5.08 -0.47 -7.43
CA ILE A 95 6.49 -0.50 -7.03
C ILE A 95 7.37 0.10 -8.13
N GLN A 96 7.10 -0.25 -9.39
CA GLN A 96 7.82 0.29 -10.53
C GLN A 96 7.56 1.80 -10.74
N TYR A 97 6.37 2.28 -10.40
CA TYR A 97 6.05 3.71 -10.40
C TYR A 97 6.83 4.46 -9.31
N ALA A 98 6.77 3.98 -8.08
CA ALA A 98 7.38 4.64 -6.93
C ALA A 98 8.91 4.57 -6.94
N GLN A 99 9.51 3.54 -7.58
CA GLN A 99 10.96 3.31 -7.59
C GLN A 99 11.58 3.43 -6.19
N PRO A 100 11.09 2.68 -5.19
CA PRO A 100 11.44 2.90 -3.80
C PRO A 100 12.90 2.51 -3.50
N ASP A 101 13.46 3.10 -2.45
CA ASP A 101 14.69 2.67 -1.79
C ASP A 101 14.42 1.69 -0.64
N PHE A 102 13.20 1.73 -0.08
CA PHE A 102 12.64 0.70 0.80
C PHE A 102 11.11 0.73 0.78
N ILE A 103 10.51 -0.38 1.20
CA ILE A 103 9.05 -0.55 1.29
C ILE A 103 8.67 -0.77 2.75
N ILE A 104 7.54 -0.20 3.18
CA ILE A 104 6.87 -0.52 4.45
C ILE A 104 5.52 -1.16 4.10
N THR A 105 5.15 -2.27 4.75
CA THR A 105 3.86 -2.92 4.54
C THR A 105 3.40 -3.67 5.79
N HIS A 106 2.24 -4.33 5.71
CA HIS A 106 1.70 -5.13 6.81
C HIS A 106 2.60 -6.28 7.22
N ASN A 107 2.46 -6.72 8.48
CA ASN A 107 3.09 -7.92 8.99
C ASN A 107 2.44 -9.16 8.31
N PRO A 108 3.24 -10.15 7.87
CA PRO A 108 2.69 -11.41 7.36
C PRO A 108 1.90 -12.22 8.41
N ASP A 109 2.18 -11.99 9.70
CA ASP A 109 1.44 -12.59 10.83
C ASP A 109 0.49 -11.55 11.42
N ASP A 110 -0.58 -11.21 10.69
CA ASP A 110 -1.60 -10.27 11.10
C ASP A 110 -2.94 -11.01 11.36
N TYR A 111 -3.80 -10.45 12.22
CA TYR A 111 -5.12 -11.00 12.52
C TYR A 111 -6.13 -10.85 11.38
N MET A 112 -5.89 -9.92 10.45
CA MET A 112 -6.82 -9.59 9.38
C MET A 112 -6.38 -10.22 8.04
N PRO A 113 -7.27 -10.99 7.36
CA PRO A 113 -6.91 -11.69 6.13
C PRO A 113 -6.42 -10.75 5.01
N ASP A 114 -7.01 -9.58 4.86
CA ASP A 114 -6.60 -8.59 3.87
C ASP A 114 -5.18 -8.06 4.11
N HIS A 115 -4.78 -7.91 5.38
CA HIS A 115 -3.44 -7.47 5.76
C HIS A 115 -2.40 -8.55 5.41
N THR A 116 -2.67 -9.81 5.74
CA THR A 116 -1.79 -10.92 5.39
C THR A 116 -1.69 -11.13 3.88
N ALA A 117 -2.81 -10.98 3.14
CA ALA A 117 -2.83 -11.02 1.69
C ALA A 117 -2.01 -9.87 1.09
N THR A 118 -2.15 -8.66 1.63
CA THR A 118 -1.35 -7.48 1.24
C THR A 118 0.14 -7.73 1.47
N ALA A 119 0.54 -8.18 2.66
CA ALA A 119 1.93 -8.47 2.99
C ALA A 119 2.56 -9.47 2.01
N LYS A 120 1.86 -10.57 1.75
CA LYS A 120 2.30 -11.60 0.81
C LYS A 120 2.39 -11.09 -0.62
N LEU A 121 1.39 -10.32 -1.05
CA LEU A 121 1.34 -9.75 -2.39
C LEU A 121 2.48 -8.76 -2.62
N VAL A 122 2.76 -7.90 -1.64
CA VAL A 122 3.88 -6.95 -1.69
C VAL A 122 5.22 -7.67 -1.73
N PHE A 123 5.41 -8.72 -0.93
CA PHE A 123 6.62 -9.53 -0.95
C PHE A 123 6.90 -10.12 -2.33
N ASP A 124 5.89 -10.76 -2.93
CA ASP A 124 6.02 -11.37 -4.26
C ASP A 124 6.22 -10.32 -5.36
N ALA A 125 5.50 -9.20 -5.27
CA ALA A 125 5.60 -8.11 -6.24
C ALA A 125 6.93 -7.38 -6.16
N ALA A 126 7.54 -7.23 -4.97
CA ALA A 126 8.82 -6.56 -4.80
C ALA A 126 9.94 -7.27 -5.57
N PHE A 127 9.98 -8.60 -5.54
CA PHE A 127 10.90 -9.35 -6.38
C PHE A 127 10.53 -9.26 -7.86
N THR A 128 9.25 -9.46 -8.19
CA THR A 128 8.76 -9.47 -9.57
C THR A 128 9.02 -8.13 -10.28
N ALA A 129 8.90 -7.01 -9.56
CA ALA A 129 9.13 -5.67 -10.09
C ALA A 129 10.59 -5.43 -10.56
N THR A 130 11.53 -6.27 -10.12
CA THR A 130 12.93 -6.18 -10.54
C THR A 130 13.21 -6.81 -11.91
N LEU A 131 12.26 -7.56 -12.45
CA LEU A 131 12.44 -8.32 -13.69
C LEU A 131 12.24 -7.42 -14.92
N PRO A 132 13.28 -7.17 -15.74
CA PRO A 132 13.17 -6.23 -16.88
C PRO A 132 12.15 -6.66 -17.95
N ASN A 133 11.93 -7.98 -18.07
CA ASN A 133 11.03 -8.56 -19.07
C ASN A 133 9.61 -8.83 -18.52
N TRP A 134 9.31 -8.39 -17.28
CA TRP A 134 7.96 -8.53 -16.73
C TRP A 134 6.98 -7.66 -17.55
N PRO A 135 5.82 -8.22 -17.97
CA PRO A 135 4.88 -7.50 -18.84
C PRO A 135 4.04 -6.48 -18.07
N SER A 136 4.68 -5.46 -17.52
CA SER A 136 4.02 -4.34 -16.85
C SER A 136 3.84 -3.14 -17.78
N LYS A 137 2.89 -2.26 -17.49
CA LYS A 137 2.65 -1.02 -18.25
C LYS A 137 3.82 -0.03 -18.12
N THR A 138 4.46 0.01 -16.97
CA THR A 138 5.56 0.95 -16.69
C THR A 138 6.83 0.63 -17.45
N LYS A 139 7.06 -0.64 -17.81
CA LYS A 139 8.26 -1.15 -18.51
C LYS A 139 9.60 -0.69 -17.88
N LYS A 140 9.58 -0.32 -16.60
CA LYS A 140 10.75 0.17 -15.86
C LYS A 140 10.97 -0.70 -14.64
N ALA A 141 11.93 -1.61 -14.70
CA ALA A 141 12.29 -2.44 -13.56
C ALA A 141 12.67 -1.59 -12.34
N ALA A 142 12.24 -2.02 -11.15
CA ALA A 142 12.64 -1.46 -9.89
C ALA A 142 13.90 -2.16 -9.35
N LYS A 143 14.51 -1.60 -8.31
CA LYS A 143 15.57 -2.28 -7.56
C LYS A 143 14.97 -3.27 -6.57
N LEU A 144 15.71 -4.31 -6.21
CA LEU A 144 15.39 -5.10 -5.04
C LEU A 144 15.76 -4.28 -3.80
N VAL A 145 14.80 -4.08 -2.92
CA VAL A 145 14.94 -3.19 -1.76
C VAL A 145 14.47 -3.89 -0.48
N PRO A 146 14.91 -3.42 0.71
CA PRO A 146 14.40 -3.90 1.98
C PRO A 146 12.89 -3.67 2.12
N ILE A 147 12.21 -4.63 2.75
CA ILE A 147 10.81 -4.52 3.18
C ILE A 147 10.80 -4.48 4.71
N TYR A 148 10.15 -3.48 5.27
CA TYR A 148 9.89 -3.35 6.70
C TYR A 148 8.41 -3.63 6.94
N TYR A 149 8.14 -4.35 8.02
CA TYR A 149 6.77 -4.69 8.40
C TYR A 149 6.28 -3.77 9.51
N MET A 150 5.06 -3.25 9.34
CA MET A 150 4.33 -2.53 10.39
C MET A 150 3.92 -3.52 11.48
N ASP A 151 3.85 -3.05 12.71
CA ASP A 151 3.29 -3.84 13.80
C ASP A 151 1.77 -3.94 13.66
N THR A 152 1.18 -5.00 14.24
CA THR A 152 -0.27 -5.23 14.20
C THR A 152 -0.97 -4.51 15.34
N LEU A 153 -2.19 -4.00 15.09
CA LEU A 153 -2.95 -3.29 16.13
C LEU A 153 -3.44 -4.21 17.24
N ALA A 154 -3.78 -5.45 16.91
CA ALA A 154 -4.32 -6.42 17.88
C ALA A 154 -3.23 -7.18 18.64
N GLY A 155 -1.99 -7.12 18.19
CA GLY A 155 -0.90 -7.98 18.65
C GLY A 155 -1.12 -9.45 18.25
N VAL A 156 -0.13 -10.14 17.80
CA VAL A 156 -0.12 -11.58 17.52
C VAL A 156 0.98 -12.25 18.29
#